data_3bcf028cfd0aef46bde52077269f3811
#
_entry.id   3bcf028cfd0aef46bde52077269f3811
#
_cell.length_a   1.000
_cell.length_b   1.000
_cell.length_c   1.000
_cell.angle_alpha   90.00
_cell.angle_beta   90.00
_cell.angle_gamma   90.00
#
_symmetry.space_group_name_H-M   'P 1'
#
loop_
_entity.id
_entity.type
_entity.pdbx_description
1 polymer ?
#
loop_
_entity_poly.entity_id
_entity_poly.type
_entity_poly.pdbx_seq_one_letter_code
_entity_poly.pdbx_strand_id
1 'polypeptide(L)'
;MFMIFSFIFGLCYGSFEISCNLYASNLEKREKKSMMSGFHAFWSLGVLVGSFITSIFLQLEISILINIFIYVIIMLPINLYFSFKLGEDKKTLIIDKKNIFFVWPILIFLLAIIAMANALTEGSVDSWGALYMADYVKVRGFEVGIATISFNIFMVIGRLCGDWIRDKIGVFKLLIILFLLTILSLTILINFNSMMSSILGFAILGIGGSSIVPISYSLAGKIKGVDSGVGITIVSVAVYGTFIGAPASLGFVANTFGVNNVFTPTLFIFVLLLLPIIIFKKEFKL
;
A
#
# COMPACT_ATOMS: atom_id res chain seq x y z
N MET A 1 -0.83 17.59 -24.50
CA MET A 1 -2.05 17.73 -23.70
C MET A 1 -2.20 16.62 -22.66
N PHE A 2 -2.18 15.33 -23.02
CA PHE A 2 -2.27 14.19 -22.08
C PHE A 2 -1.24 14.28 -20.93
N MET A 3 0.05 14.49 -21.22
CA MET A 3 1.11 14.59 -20.21
C MET A 3 0.87 15.72 -19.18
N ILE A 4 0.35 16.88 -19.64
CA ILE A 4 0.07 18.01 -18.74
C ILE A 4 -1.06 17.65 -17.77
N PHE A 5 -2.16 17.06 -18.27
CA PHE A 5 -3.26 16.63 -17.41
C PHE A 5 -2.84 15.51 -16.45
N SER A 6 -2.03 14.55 -16.91
CA SER A 6 -1.50 13.49 -16.05
C SER A 6 -0.60 14.06 -14.95
N PHE A 7 0.22 15.06 -15.25
CA PHE A 7 1.06 15.74 -14.28
C PHE A 7 0.22 16.49 -13.23
N ILE A 8 -0.78 17.28 -13.68
CA ILE A 8 -1.69 17.99 -12.77
C ILE A 8 -2.45 17.00 -11.89
N PHE A 9 -2.98 15.93 -12.47
CA PHE A 9 -3.66 14.87 -11.73
C PHE A 9 -2.74 14.26 -10.67
N GLY A 10 -1.50 13.93 -11.02
CA GLY A 10 -0.52 13.38 -10.10
C GLY A 10 -0.20 14.32 -8.93
N LEU A 11 -0.06 15.63 -9.19
CA LEU A 11 0.13 16.64 -8.14
C LEU A 11 -1.08 16.71 -7.19
N CYS A 12 -2.29 16.75 -7.74
CA CYS A 12 -3.51 16.81 -6.93
C CYS A 12 -3.69 15.52 -6.11
N TYR A 13 -3.49 14.37 -6.74
CA TYR A 13 -3.62 13.07 -6.08
C TYR A 13 -2.59 12.89 -4.96
N GLY A 14 -1.32 13.18 -5.21
CA GLY A 14 -0.27 13.06 -4.21
C GLY A 14 -0.48 14.03 -3.03
N SER A 15 -0.90 15.27 -3.30
CA SER A 15 -1.23 16.24 -2.26
C SER A 15 -2.43 15.81 -1.42
N PHE A 16 -3.46 15.27 -2.05
CA PHE A 16 -4.64 14.74 -1.37
C PHE A 16 -4.28 13.56 -0.46
N GLU A 17 -3.52 12.62 -0.97
CA GLU A 17 -3.12 11.41 -0.24
C GLU A 17 -2.25 11.74 0.98
N ILE A 18 -1.24 12.62 0.81
CA ILE A 18 -0.40 13.08 1.93
C ILE A 18 -1.27 13.76 2.99
N SER A 19 -2.23 14.59 2.59
CA SER A 19 -3.14 15.29 3.50
C SER A 19 -4.02 14.32 4.28
N CYS A 20 -4.57 13.29 3.62
CA CYS A 20 -5.36 12.24 4.26
C CYS A 20 -4.54 11.45 5.29
N ASN A 21 -3.32 11.04 4.94
CA ASN A 21 -2.44 10.30 5.85
C ASN A 21 -1.98 11.17 7.03
N LEU A 22 -1.74 12.47 6.79
CA LEU A 22 -1.40 13.42 7.85
C LEU A 22 -2.58 13.60 8.83
N TYR A 23 -3.79 13.79 8.30
CA TYR A 23 -4.99 13.87 9.12
C TYR A 23 -5.22 12.61 9.95
N ALA A 24 -5.10 11.43 9.32
CA ALA A 24 -5.21 10.14 9.99
C ALA A 24 -4.17 9.99 11.11
N SER A 25 -2.90 10.36 10.86
CA SER A 25 -1.84 10.33 11.88
C SER A 25 -2.11 11.27 13.05
N ASN A 26 -2.62 12.48 12.79
CA ASN A 26 -2.99 13.43 13.82
C ASN A 26 -4.20 12.93 14.63
N LEU A 27 -5.16 12.29 13.98
CA LEU A 27 -6.30 11.65 14.64
C LEU A 27 -5.85 10.52 15.57
N GLU A 28 -4.95 9.63 15.13
CA GLU A 28 -4.37 8.60 15.98
C GLU A 28 -3.67 9.16 17.23
N LYS A 29 -2.97 10.30 17.10
CA LYS A 29 -2.33 10.96 18.23
C LYS A 29 -3.37 11.51 19.23
N ARG A 30 -4.44 12.10 18.71
CA ARG A 30 -5.51 12.69 19.53
C ARG A 30 -6.31 11.61 20.25
N GLU A 31 -6.73 10.58 19.54
CA GLU A 31 -7.57 9.49 20.08
C GLU A 31 -6.76 8.43 20.83
N LYS A 32 -5.41 8.47 20.75
CA LYS A 32 -4.48 7.49 21.33
C LYS A 32 -4.82 6.04 20.95
N LYS A 33 -5.26 5.85 19.73
CA LYS A 33 -5.70 4.56 19.18
C LYS A 33 -5.17 4.39 17.75
N SER A 34 -4.82 3.17 17.36
CA SER A 34 -4.43 2.87 15.98
C SER A 34 -5.65 2.91 15.07
N MET A 35 -5.56 3.60 13.94
CA MET A 35 -6.65 3.80 12.98
C MET A 35 -6.18 3.80 11.52
N MET A 36 -4.88 3.86 11.28
CA MET A 36 -4.32 4.04 9.94
C MET A 36 -4.66 2.87 9.01
N SER A 37 -4.59 1.62 9.50
CA SER A 37 -4.96 0.45 8.69
C SER A 37 -6.44 0.48 8.31
N GLY A 38 -7.32 0.92 9.21
CA GLY A 38 -8.74 1.12 8.92
C GLY A 38 -8.98 2.12 7.80
N PHE A 39 -8.30 3.28 7.78
CA PHE A 39 -8.39 4.23 6.68
C PHE A 39 -7.95 3.61 5.36
N HIS A 40 -6.84 2.89 5.34
CA HIS A 40 -6.37 2.18 4.16
C HIS A 40 -7.28 1.01 3.74
N ALA A 41 -8.04 0.41 4.66
CA ALA A 41 -9.07 -0.59 4.33
C ALA A 41 -10.20 0.02 3.49
N PHE A 42 -10.66 1.23 3.84
CA PHE A 42 -11.67 1.95 3.04
C PHE A 42 -11.15 2.30 1.64
N TRP A 43 -9.86 2.67 1.51
CA TRP A 43 -9.24 2.84 0.20
C TRP A 43 -9.33 1.56 -0.64
N SER A 44 -8.95 0.41 -0.06
CA SER A 44 -9.01 -0.90 -0.73
C SER A 44 -10.44 -1.31 -1.11
N LEU A 45 -11.42 -1.05 -0.21
CA LEU A 45 -12.83 -1.26 -0.50
C LEU A 45 -13.29 -0.39 -1.66
N GLY A 46 -12.85 0.87 -1.73
CA GLY A 46 -13.12 1.76 -2.85
C GLY A 46 -12.61 1.20 -4.18
N VAL A 47 -11.40 0.65 -4.19
CA VAL A 47 -10.83 -0.01 -5.38
C VAL A 47 -11.67 -1.23 -5.79
N LEU A 48 -12.03 -2.10 -4.85
CA LEU A 48 -12.84 -3.30 -5.13
C LEU A 48 -14.22 -2.94 -5.67
N VAL A 49 -14.95 -2.04 -4.99
CA VAL A 49 -16.29 -1.60 -5.40
C VAL A 49 -16.24 -0.88 -6.75
N GLY A 50 -15.26 0.02 -6.93
CA GLY A 50 -15.08 0.75 -8.18
C GLY A 50 -14.77 -0.18 -9.35
N SER A 51 -13.88 -1.15 -9.16
CA SER A 51 -13.55 -2.15 -10.18
C SER A 51 -14.75 -3.01 -10.54
N PHE A 52 -15.54 -3.44 -9.55
CA PHE A 52 -16.75 -4.22 -9.77
C PHE A 52 -17.81 -3.47 -10.59
N ILE A 53 -18.10 -2.22 -10.21
CA ILE A 53 -19.05 -1.37 -10.95
C ILE A 53 -18.55 -1.09 -12.37
N THR A 54 -17.25 -0.79 -12.53
CA THR A 54 -16.64 -0.57 -13.84
C THR A 54 -16.75 -1.83 -14.73
N SER A 55 -16.57 -3.02 -14.16
CA SER A 55 -16.72 -4.28 -14.89
C SER A 55 -18.16 -4.48 -15.40
N ILE A 56 -19.18 -4.12 -14.59
CA ILE A 56 -20.57 -4.13 -15.01
C ILE A 56 -20.80 -3.13 -16.16
N PHE A 57 -20.26 -1.92 -16.06
CA PHE A 57 -20.41 -0.90 -17.10
C PHE A 57 -19.76 -1.32 -18.41
N LEU A 58 -18.61 -1.97 -18.35
CA LEU A 58 -17.95 -2.53 -19.53
C LEU A 58 -18.79 -3.65 -20.16
N GLN A 59 -19.41 -4.51 -19.36
CA GLN A 59 -20.31 -5.57 -19.86
C GLN A 59 -21.58 -5.00 -20.52
N LEU A 60 -22.06 -3.84 -20.05
CA LEU A 60 -23.19 -3.10 -20.62
C LEU A 60 -22.78 -2.18 -21.77
N GLU A 61 -21.54 -2.28 -22.24
CA GLU A 61 -20.97 -1.44 -23.32
C GLU A 61 -21.02 0.08 -23.03
N ILE A 62 -21.10 0.46 -21.74
CA ILE A 62 -21.05 1.87 -21.33
C ILE A 62 -19.62 2.38 -21.53
N SER A 63 -19.49 3.50 -22.24
CA SER A 63 -18.17 4.07 -22.53
C SER A 63 -17.42 4.47 -21.23
N ILE A 64 -16.10 4.36 -21.25
CA ILE A 64 -15.24 4.75 -20.12
C ILE A 64 -15.49 6.20 -19.70
N LEU A 65 -15.75 7.08 -20.66
CA LEU A 65 -16.03 8.49 -20.40
C LEU A 65 -17.32 8.68 -19.57
N ILE A 66 -18.40 7.99 -19.93
CA ILE A 66 -19.67 8.01 -19.17
C ILE A 66 -19.46 7.42 -17.77
N ASN A 67 -18.72 6.32 -17.66
CA ASN A 67 -18.35 5.71 -16.39
C ASN A 67 -17.66 6.73 -15.46
N ILE A 68 -16.63 7.41 -15.94
CA ILE A 68 -15.91 8.46 -15.17
C ILE A 68 -16.86 9.59 -14.77
N PHE A 69 -17.72 10.09 -15.68
CA PHE A 69 -18.68 11.14 -15.37
C PHE A 69 -19.66 10.75 -14.27
N ILE A 70 -20.15 9.52 -14.27
CA ILE A 70 -21.06 9.02 -13.23
C ILE A 70 -20.34 9.05 -11.86
N TYR A 71 -19.10 8.55 -11.79
CA TYR A 71 -18.32 8.60 -10.55
C TYR A 71 -18.10 10.04 -10.07
N VAL A 72 -17.73 10.95 -10.97
CA VAL A 72 -17.50 12.36 -10.60
C VAL A 72 -18.78 13.00 -10.07
N ILE A 73 -19.92 12.82 -10.75
CA ILE A 73 -21.21 13.40 -10.34
C ILE A 73 -21.66 12.88 -8.97
N ILE A 74 -21.42 11.61 -8.67
CA ILE A 74 -21.84 11.02 -7.39
C ILE A 74 -20.82 11.33 -6.28
N MET A 75 -19.54 11.12 -6.54
CA MET A 75 -18.51 11.17 -5.49
C MET A 75 -18.04 12.59 -5.16
N LEU A 76 -18.06 13.53 -6.12
CA LEU A 76 -17.63 14.90 -5.88
C LEU A 76 -18.49 15.62 -4.82
N PRO A 77 -19.83 15.60 -4.91
CA PRO A 77 -20.68 16.23 -3.85
C PRO A 77 -20.46 15.57 -2.48
N ILE A 78 -20.35 14.25 -2.45
CA ILE A 78 -20.13 13.50 -1.22
C ILE A 78 -18.78 13.91 -0.56
N ASN A 79 -17.71 13.92 -1.36
CA ASN A 79 -16.39 14.32 -0.88
C ASN A 79 -16.36 15.77 -0.41
N LEU A 80 -16.97 16.70 -1.16
CA LEU A 80 -17.07 18.11 -0.75
C LEU A 80 -17.85 18.25 0.56
N TYR A 81 -19.01 17.60 0.69
CA TYR A 81 -19.80 17.63 1.91
C TYR A 81 -19.01 17.18 3.13
N PHE A 82 -18.34 16.04 3.05
CA PHE A 82 -17.53 15.55 4.17
C PHE A 82 -16.29 16.41 4.41
N SER A 83 -15.65 16.92 3.36
CA SER A 83 -14.48 17.79 3.47
C SER A 83 -14.81 19.08 4.26
N PHE A 84 -15.96 19.68 4.02
CA PHE A 84 -16.42 20.85 4.80
C PHE A 84 -16.83 20.51 6.25
N LYS A 85 -17.13 19.24 6.53
CA LYS A 85 -17.44 18.76 7.89
C LYS A 85 -16.19 18.39 8.70
N LEU A 86 -15.05 18.18 8.04
CA LEU A 86 -13.80 17.96 8.73
C LEU A 86 -13.42 19.23 9.48
N GLY A 87 -13.27 19.12 10.79
CA GLY A 87 -12.82 20.25 11.62
C GLY A 87 -11.41 20.68 11.24
N GLU A 88 -11.10 21.95 11.48
CA GLU A 88 -9.73 22.46 11.32
C GLU A 88 -8.78 21.68 12.22
N ASP A 89 -7.76 21.08 11.64
CA ASP A 89 -6.63 20.56 12.41
C ASP A 89 -5.91 21.78 13.00
N LYS A 90 -5.97 21.95 14.31
CA LYS A 90 -5.24 23.03 14.98
C LYS A 90 -3.77 22.87 14.63
N LYS A 91 -3.28 23.80 13.83
CA LYS A 91 -1.90 23.83 13.31
C LYS A 91 -0.91 23.66 14.45
N THR A 92 -0.31 22.51 14.55
CA THR A 92 1.00 22.33 15.16
C THR A 92 2.08 22.46 14.09
N LEU A 93 1.99 23.49 13.27
CA LEU A 93 3.09 23.88 12.39
C LEU A 93 4.11 24.69 13.23
N ILE A 94 4.78 24.04 14.14
CA ILE A 94 6.10 24.50 14.56
C ILE A 94 7.06 23.90 13.53
N ILE A 95 7.09 24.49 12.34
CA ILE A 95 8.21 24.33 11.44
C ILE A 95 9.37 25.09 12.10
N ASP A 96 10.12 24.41 12.94
CA ASP A 96 11.43 24.91 13.33
C ASP A 96 12.29 24.85 12.06
N LYS A 97 12.37 25.99 11.35
CA LYS A 97 13.09 26.15 10.08
C LYS A 97 14.56 25.72 10.14
N LYS A 98 15.10 25.53 11.36
CA LYS A 98 16.47 25.10 11.58
C LYS A 98 16.74 23.61 11.29
N ASN A 99 15.71 22.74 11.22
CA ASN A 99 15.91 21.30 11.18
C ASN A 99 15.48 20.61 9.86
N ILE A 100 15.18 21.36 8.79
CA ILE A 100 14.69 20.75 7.53
C ILE A 100 15.75 19.87 6.84
N PHE A 101 17.04 20.05 7.11
CA PHE A 101 18.12 19.39 6.37
C PHE A 101 19.14 18.61 7.23
N PHE A 102 19.03 18.54 8.55
CA PHE A 102 20.07 17.91 9.36
C PHE A 102 19.53 16.85 10.33
N VAL A 103 20.01 15.61 10.13
CA VAL A 103 19.89 14.45 11.02
C VAL A 103 18.46 13.94 11.19
N TRP A 104 17.87 13.44 10.11
CA TRP A 104 16.68 12.61 10.24
C TRP A 104 17.03 11.28 10.94
N PRO A 105 16.23 10.84 11.94
CA PRO A 105 16.46 9.56 12.60
C PRO A 105 16.48 8.41 11.60
N ILE A 106 17.35 7.44 11.81
CA ILE A 106 17.46 6.25 10.95
C ILE A 106 16.13 5.54 10.76
N LEU A 107 15.23 5.65 11.73
CA LEU A 107 13.91 5.05 11.71
C LEU A 107 13.08 5.54 10.50
N ILE A 108 13.17 6.83 10.10
CA ILE A 108 12.38 7.34 8.97
C ILE A 108 12.78 6.64 7.66
N PHE A 109 14.08 6.43 7.45
CA PHE A 109 14.58 5.72 6.27
C PHE A 109 14.21 4.24 6.30
N LEU A 110 14.28 3.62 7.49
CA LEU A 110 13.86 2.23 7.65
C LEU A 110 12.36 2.05 7.35
N LEU A 111 11.50 2.96 7.84
CA LEU A 111 10.06 2.95 7.53
C LEU A 111 9.81 3.17 6.03
N ALA A 112 10.54 4.08 5.39
CA ALA A 112 10.45 4.32 3.95
C ALA A 112 10.82 3.05 3.16
N ILE A 113 11.92 2.37 3.51
CA ILE A 113 12.36 1.14 2.83
C ILE A 113 11.37 -0.01 3.09
N ILE A 114 10.83 -0.13 4.29
CA ILE A 114 9.77 -1.12 4.62
C ILE A 114 8.52 -0.85 3.77
N ALA A 115 8.09 0.40 3.65
CA ALA A 115 6.96 0.78 2.82
C ALA A 115 7.22 0.54 1.32
N MET A 116 8.44 0.83 0.83
CA MET A 116 8.87 0.50 -0.54
C MET A 116 8.78 -1.00 -0.83
N ALA A 117 9.27 -1.84 0.08
CA ALA A 117 9.22 -3.30 -0.08
C ALA A 117 7.77 -3.78 -0.23
N ASN A 118 6.85 -3.23 0.57
CA ASN A 118 5.44 -3.57 0.46
C ASN A 118 4.79 -3.01 -0.82
N ALA A 119 5.12 -1.78 -1.20
CA ALA A 119 4.65 -1.18 -2.46
C ALA A 119 5.14 -2.00 -3.68
N LEU A 120 6.36 -2.53 -3.64
CA LEU A 120 6.87 -3.46 -4.65
C LEU A 120 6.03 -4.74 -4.70
N THR A 121 5.61 -5.26 -3.55
CA THR A 121 4.71 -6.43 -3.46
C THR A 121 3.36 -6.14 -4.12
N GLU A 122 2.70 -5.05 -3.73
CA GLU A 122 1.41 -4.63 -4.32
C GLU A 122 1.54 -4.41 -5.82
N GLY A 123 2.55 -3.64 -6.26
CA GLY A 123 2.83 -3.40 -7.68
C GLY A 123 3.16 -4.66 -8.47
N SER A 124 3.80 -5.66 -7.84
CA SER A 124 4.06 -6.96 -8.47
C SER A 124 2.77 -7.73 -8.74
N VAL A 125 1.83 -7.72 -7.80
CA VAL A 125 0.53 -8.39 -7.98
C VAL A 125 -0.31 -7.67 -9.04
N ASP A 126 -0.38 -6.35 -8.97
CA ASP A 126 -1.20 -5.55 -9.88
C ASP A 126 -0.70 -5.63 -11.34
N SER A 127 0.62 -5.60 -11.52
CA SER A 127 1.23 -5.57 -12.86
C SER A 127 1.48 -6.98 -13.44
N TRP A 128 1.76 -7.96 -12.60
CA TRP A 128 2.27 -9.26 -13.03
C TRP A 128 1.42 -10.44 -12.58
N GLY A 129 0.48 -10.26 -11.65
CA GLY A 129 -0.35 -11.34 -11.12
C GLY A 129 -1.14 -12.08 -12.19
N ALA A 130 -1.76 -11.34 -13.12
CA ALA A 130 -2.50 -11.93 -14.23
C ALA A 130 -1.58 -12.71 -15.20
N LEU A 131 -0.42 -12.16 -15.55
CA LEU A 131 0.57 -12.83 -16.39
C LEU A 131 1.15 -14.08 -15.71
N TYR A 132 1.41 -13.99 -14.40
CA TYR A 132 1.81 -15.14 -13.61
C TYR A 132 0.79 -16.29 -13.69
N MET A 133 -0.50 -15.97 -13.54
CA MET A 133 -1.57 -16.97 -13.65
C MET A 133 -1.68 -17.56 -15.07
N ALA A 134 -1.59 -16.72 -16.10
CA ALA A 134 -1.70 -17.15 -17.48
C ALA A 134 -0.47 -17.95 -17.96
N ASP A 135 0.74 -17.46 -17.66
CA ASP A 135 1.98 -17.97 -18.26
C ASP A 135 2.69 -19.02 -17.41
N TYR A 136 2.60 -18.93 -16.09
CA TYR A 136 3.26 -19.88 -15.19
C TYR A 136 2.29 -20.94 -14.66
N VAL A 137 1.12 -20.55 -14.17
CA VAL A 137 0.09 -21.50 -13.68
C VAL A 137 -0.69 -22.14 -14.83
N LYS A 138 -0.68 -21.50 -16.03
CA LYS A 138 -1.32 -22.00 -17.26
C LYS A 138 -2.84 -22.06 -17.21
N VAL A 139 -3.47 -21.14 -16.46
CA VAL A 139 -4.94 -20.97 -16.43
C VAL A 139 -5.42 -19.96 -17.46
N ARG A 140 -6.73 -19.94 -17.75
CA ARG A 140 -7.33 -19.07 -18.77
C ARG A 140 -8.66 -18.48 -18.28
N GLY A 141 -9.13 -17.47 -19.02
CA GLY A 141 -10.43 -16.84 -18.74
C GLY A 141 -10.48 -16.19 -17.35
N PHE A 142 -11.57 -16.40 -16.64
CA PHE A 142 -11.79 -15.82 -15.33
C PHE A 142 -10.71 -16.20 -14.29
N GLU A 143 -10.13 -17.38 -14.42
CA GLU A 143 -9.13 -17.88 -13.47
C GLU A 143 -7.86 -17.02 -13.44
N VAL A 144 -7.56 -16.30 -14.51
CA VAL A 144 -6.43 -15.37 -14.59
C VAL A 144 -6.55 -14.24 -13.56
N GLY A 145 -7.77 -13.78 -13.28
CA GLY A 145 -8.04 -12.72 -12.32
C GLY A 145 -8.01 -13.15 -10.84
N ILE A 146 -7.98 -14.44 -10.56
CA ILE A 146 -8.07 -14.98 -9.19
C ILE A 146 -6.91 -14.51 -8.32
N ALA A 147 -5.72 -14.32 -8.87
CA ALA A 147 -4.56 -13.78 -8.15
C ALA A 147 -4.90 -12.43 -7.49
N THR A 148 -5.29 -11.46 -8.31
CA THR A 148 -5.62 -10.12 -7.85
C THR A 148 -6.83 -10.10 -6.92
N ILE A 149 -7.86 -10.91 -7.23
CA ILE A 149 -9.06 -11.03 -6.38
C ILE A 149 -8.70 -11.57 -4.99
N SER A 150 -7.97 -12.69 -4.95
CA SER A 150 -7.56 -13.32 -3.69
C SER A 150 -6.70 -12.36 -2.85
N PHE A 151 -5.68 -11.76 -3.46
CA PHE A 151 -4.81 -10.78 -2.80
C PHE A 151 -5.62 -9.62 -2.19
N ASN A 152 -6.48 -8.97 -2.98
CA ASN A 152 -7.21 -7.79 -2.53
C ASN A 152 -8.26 -8.10 -1.45
N ILE A 153 -8.99 -9.22 -1.54
CA ILE A 153 -9.94 -9.63 -0.50
C ILE A 153 -9.21 -9.78 0.84
N PHE A 154 -8.12 -10.54 0.85
CA PHE A 154 -7.39 -10.80 2.08
C PHE A 154 -6.60 -9.58 2.58
N MET A 155 -6.21 -8.67 1.70
CA MET A 155 -5.66 -7.38 2.08
C MET A 155 -6.70 -6.52 2.80
N VAL A 156 -7.93 -6.43 2.31
CA VAL A 156 -9.03 -5.72 3.00
C VAL A 156 -9.26 -6.30 4.38
N ILE A 157 -9.38 -7.62 4.48
CA ILE A 157 -9.57 -8.30 5.77
C ILE A 157 -8.42 -7.99 6.74
N GLY A 158 -7.18 -8.10 6.27
CA GLY A 158 -6.00 -7.80 7.06
C GLY A 158 -5.95 -6.33 7.52
N ARG A 159 -6.32 -5.38 6.66
CA ARG A 159 -6.40 -3.95 6.99
C ARG A 159 -7.48 -3.65 8.02
N LEU A 160 -8.66 -4.23 7.90
CA LEU A 160 -9.75 -4.05 8.87
C LEU A 160 -9.39 -4.59 10.27
N CYS A 161 -8.64 -5.67 10.35
CA CYS A 161 -8.18 -6.26 11.60
C CYS A 161 -6.87 -5.64 12.12
N GLY A 162 -6.09 -5.00 11.26
CA GLY A 162 -4.71 -4.60 11.50
C GLY A 162 -4.53 -3.69 12.71
N ASP A 163 -5.34 -2.65 12.83
CA ASP A 163 -5.24 -1.70 13.95
C ASP A 163 -5.57 -2.37 15.29
N TRP A 164 -6.59 -3.20 15.35
CA TRP A 164 -6.96 -3.94 16.55
C TRP A 164 -5.88 -4.95 16.97
N ILE A 165 -5.27 -5.66 16.01
CA ILE A 165 -4.16 -6.58 16.28
C ILE A 165 -2.95 -5.79 16.78
N ARG A 166 -2.63 -4.67 16.10
CA ARG A 166 -1.55 -3.78 16.47
C ARG A 166 -1.66 -3.29 17.92
N ASP A 167 -2.84 -2.85 18.33
CA ASP A 167 -3.10 -2.38 19.70
C ASP A 167 -2.94 -3.49 20.73
N LYS A 168 -3.25 -4.74 20.37
CA LYS A 168 -3.10 -5.90 21.27
C LYS A 168 -1.68 -6.42 21.44
N ILE A 169 -0.96 -6.60 20.35
CA ILE A 169 0.36 -7.28 20.35
C ILE A 169 1.53 -6.33 20.16
N GLY A 170 1.27 -5.07 19.79
CA GLY A 170 2.26 -4.04 19.52
C GLY A 170 2.83 -4.09 18.10
N VAL A 171 3.36 -2.95 17.65
CA VAL A 171 3.86 -2.74 16.28
C VAL A 171 4.94 -3.75 15.89
N PHE A 172 5.95 -3.93 16.73
CA PHE A 172 7.09 -4.80 16.41
C PHE A 172 6.66 -6.24 16.12
N LYS A 173 5.82 -6.81 16.99
CA LYS A 173 5.35 -8.20 16.81
C LYS A 173 4.49 -8.33 15.57
N LEU A 174 3.61 -7.35 15.33
CA LEU A 174 2.77 -7.36 14.13
C LEU A 174 3.61 -7.27 12.87
N LEU A 175 4.58 -6.36 12.79
CA LEU A 175 5.49 -6.27 11.62
C LEU A 175 6.22 -7.59 11.36
N ILE A 176 6.77 -8.23 12.38
CA ILE A 176 7.45 -9.53 12.21
C ILE A 176 6.48 -10.59 11.66
N ILE A 177 5.26 -10.67 12.19
CA ILE A 177 4.24 -11.61 11.68
C ILE A 177 3.92 -11.33 10.20
N LEU A 178 3.68 -10.07 9.85
CA LEU A 178 3.37 -9.67 8.48
C LEU A 178 4.53 -9.98 7.53
N PHE A 179 5.77 -9.73 7.94
CA PHE A 179 6.96 -10.06 7.17
C PHE A 179 7.11 -11.56 6.96
N LEU A 180 6.92 -12.36 7.99
CA LEU A 180 6.99 -13.82 7.88
C LEU A 180 5.88 -14.39 6.97
N LEU A 181 4.66 -13.85 7.06
CA LEU A 181 3.57 -14.22 6.16
C LEU A 181 3.90 -13.84 4.70
N THR A 182 4.43 -12.65 4.48
CA THR A 182 4.86 -12.22 3.12
C THR A 182 5.96 -13.13 2.57
N ILE A 183 6.98 -13.45 3.36
CA ILE A 183 8.06 -14.36 2.96
C ILE A 183 7.52 -15.75 2.64
N LEU A 184 6.65 -16.30 3.50
CA LEU A 184 6.00 -17.59 3.28
C LEU A 184 5.22 -17.60 1.96
N SER A 185 4.40 -16.57 1.76
CA SER A 185 3.60 -16.42 0.55
C SER A 185 4.45 -16.35 -0.72
N LEU A 186 5.46 -15.47 -0.74
CA LEU A 186 6.36 -15.31 -1.89
C LEU A 186 7.12 -16.63 -2.17
N THR A 187 7.51 -17.36 -1.13
CA THR A 187 8.12 -18.68 -1.26
C THR A 187 7.17 -19.68 -1.91
N ILE A 188 5.87 -19.65 -1.53
CA ILE A 188 4.85 -20.49 -2.16
C ILE A 188 4.69 -20.14 -3.64
N LEU A 189 4.53 -18.85 -3.96
CA LEU A 189 4.31 -18.39 -5.34
C LEU A 189 5.50 -18.68 -6.28
N ILE A 190 6.72 -18.64 -5.78
CA ILE A 190 7.92 -18.94 -6.59
C ILE A 190 8.08 -20.43 -6.86
N ASN A 191 7.75 -21.29 -5.89
CA ASN A 191 8.09 -22.71 -5.96
C ASN A 191 6.94 -23.63 -6.40
N PHE A 192 5.68 -23.15 -6.36
CA PHE A 192 4.52 -24.00 -6.70
C PHE A 192 3.67 -23.33 -7.79
N ASN A 193 3.27 -24.08 -8.79
CA ASN A 193 2.57 -23.60 -9.99
C ASN A 193 1.12 -24.12 -10.11
N SER A 194 0.51 -24.58 -9.04
CA SER A 194 -0.89 -24.99 -9.06
C SER A 194 -1.84 -23.82 -8.80
N MET A 195 -3.07 -23.90 -9.29
CA MET A 195 -4.11 -22.93 -9.01
C MET A 195 -4.35 -22.77 -7.50
N MET A 196 -4.39 -23.89 -6.76
CA MET A 196 -4.62 -23.87 -5.31
C MET A 196 -3.47 -23.19 -4.57
N SER A 197 -2.22 -23.51 -4.91
CA SER A 197 -1.05 -22.86 -4.30
C SER A 197 -1.01 -21.35 -4.61
N SER A 198 -1.45 -20.95 -5.79
CA SER A 198 -1.54 -19.54 -6.17
C SER A 198 -2.60 -18.81 -5.37
N ILE A 199 -3.81 -19.37 -5.25
CA ILE A 199 -4.88 -18.80 -4.42
C ILE A 199 -4.40 -18.61 -2.97
N LEU A 200 -3.83 -19.65 -2.38
CA LEU A 200 -3.30 -19.58 -1.01
C LEU A 200 -2.13 -18.60 -0.89
N GLY A 201 -1.21 -18.61 -1.85
CA GLY A 201 -0.10 -17.68 -1.90
C GLY A 201 -0.57 -16.23 -1.94
N PHE A 202 -1.42 -15.86 -2.89
CA PHE A 202 -1.95 -14.50 -2.99
C PHE A 202 -2.83 -14.11 -1.79
N ALA A 203 -3.59 -15.03 -1.20
CA ALA A 203 -4.35 -14.77 0.01
C ALA A 203 -3.44 -14.44 1.20
N ILE A 204 -2.41 -15.26 1.44
CA ILE A 204 -1.42 -15.02 2.50
C ILE A 204 -0.65 -13.73 2.24
N LEU A 205 -0.31 -13.44 0.96
CA LEU A 205 0.37 -12.21 0.56
C LEU A 205 -0.48 -10.97 0.87
N GLY A 206 -1.78 -11.05 0.61
CA GLY A 206 -2.73 -9.98 0.95
C GLY A 206 -2.75 -9.67 2.44
N ILE A 207 -2.80 -10.70 3.30
CA ILE A 207 -2.71 -10.51 4.76
C ILE A 207 -1.33 -9.97 5.14
N GLY A 208 -0.26 -10.56 4.63
CA GLY A 208 1.13 -10.16 4.94
C GLY A 208 1.44 -8.72 4.58
N GLY A 209 0.96 -8.25 3.42
CA GLY A 209 1.14 -6.86 2.96
C GLY A 209 0.19 -5.85 3.61
N SER A 210 -0.91 -6.29 4.20
CA SER A 210 -2.07 -5.45 4.55
C SER A 210 -1.76 -4.21 5.36
N SER A 211 -1.01 -4.34 6.44
CA SER A 211 -0.81 -3.25 7.42
C SER A 211 0.61 -2.67 7.43
N ILE A 212 1.52 -3.12 6.57
CA ILE A 212 2.91 -2.66 6.55
C ILE A 212 3.00 -1.17 6.18
N VAL A 213 2.38 -0.76 5.07
CA VAL A 213 2.35 0.65 4.65
C VAL A 213 1.58 1.52 5.65
N PRO A 214 0.36 1.16 6.11
CA PRO A 214 -0.34 1.89 7.15
C PRO A 214 0.48 2.11 8.43
N ILE A 215 1.16 1.07 8.92
CA ILE A 215 2.05 1.17 10.08
C ILE A 215 3.19 2.13 9.80
N SER A 216 3.80 2.07 8.61
CA SER A 216 4.90 2.97 8.24
C SER A 216 4.47 4.43 8.26
N TYR A 217 3.30 4.77 7.70
CA TYR A 217 2.72 6.11 7.77
C TYR A 217 2.41 6.55 9.20
N SER A 218 1.74 5.68 9.96
CA SER A 218 1.39 5.96 11.36
C SER A 218 2.63 6.28 12.21
N LEU A 219 3.69 5.48 12.09
CA LEU A 219 4.94 5.71 12.82
C LEU A 219 5.70 6.93 12.30
N ALA A 220 5.81 7.11 10.98
CA ALA A 220 6.50 8.25 10.38
C ALA A 220 5.93 9.58 10.86
N GLY A 221 4.60 9.66 11.00
CA GLY A 221 3.94 10.84 11.56
C GLY A 221 4.17 11.06 13.06
N LYS A 222 4.74 10.11 13.79
CA LYS A 222 4.94 10.15 15.26
C LYS A 222 6.40 10.23 15.67
N ILE A 223 7.35 10.25 14.74
CA ILE A 223 8.79 10.29 15.05
C ILE A 223 9.12 11.60 15.75
N LYS A 224 9.75 11.51 16.93
CA LYS A 224 10.20 12.67 17.69
C LYS A 224 11.28 13.42 16.91
N GLY A 225 11.16 14.75 16.86
CA GLY A 225 12.11 15.62 16.18
C GLY A 225 11.93 15.69 14.64
N VAL A 226 10.93 15.03 14.09
CA VAL A 226 10.53 15.15 12.67
C VAL A 226 9.13 15.71 12.60
N ASP A 227 8.92 16.71 11.73
CA ASP A 227 7.57 17.18 11.43
C ASP A 227 6.73 16.05 10.83
N SER A 228 5.49 15.89 11.27
CA SER A 228 4.62 14.78 10.85
C SER A 228 4.37 14.77 9.34
N GLY A 229 4.22 15.95 8.74
CA GLY A 229 4.04 16.09 7.30
C GLY A 229 5.29 15.68 6.53
N VAL A 230 6.47 16.06 7.03
CA VAL A 230 7.76 15.65 6.43
C VAL A 230 7.94 14.13 6.53
N GLY A 231 7.69 13.54 7.69
CA GLY A 231 7.81 12.11 7.88
C GLY A 231 6.90 11.31 6.94
N ILE A 232 5.65 11.71 6.83
CA ILE A 232 4.67 11.09 5.93
C ILE A 232 5.07 11.29 4.47
N THR A 233 5.53 12.48 4.09
CA THR A 233 5.97 12.76 2.72
C THR A 233 7.14 11.87 2.30
N ILE A 234 8.11 11.62 3.18
CA ILE A 234 9.25 10.73 2.88
C ILE A 234 8.75 9.31 2.56
N VAL A 235 7.83 8.79 3.37
CA VAL A 235 7.24 7.46 3.12
C VAL A 235 6.44 7.46 1.82
N SER A 236 5.64 8.51 1.55
CA SER A 236 4.87 8.64 0.30
C SER A 236 5.76 8.66 -0.93
N VAL A 237 6.84 9.45 -0.92
CA VAL A 237 7.81 9.50 -2.03
C VAL A 237 8.44 8.14 -2.27
N ALA A 238 8.76 7.39 -1.20
CA ALA A 238 9.30 6.05 -1.31
C ALA A 238 8.30 5.07 -1.95
N VAL A 239 7.05 5.07 -1.49
CA VAL A 239 5.96 4.21 -2.03
C VAL A 239 5.69 4.53 -3.50
N TYR A 240 5.44 5.80 -3.84
CA TYR A 240 5.13 6.18 -5.23
C TYR A 240 6.32 6.05 -6.17
N GLY A 241 7.53 6.33 -5.69
CA GLY A 241 8.76 6.07 -6.45
C GLY A 241 8.89 4.60 -6.82
N THR A 242 8.46 3.70 -5.93
CA THR A 242 8.43 2.26 -6.19
C THR A 242 7.42 1.92 -7.28
N PHE A 243 6.19 2.44 -7.22
CA PHE A 243 5.18 2.19 -8.26
C PHE A 243 5.60 2.66 -9.66
N ILE A 244 6.44 3.71 -9.74
CA ILE A 244 7.01 4.18 -11.03
C ILE A 244 8.09 3.20 -11.52
N GLY A 245 8.99 2.76 -10.65
CA GLY A 245 10.14 1.95 -11.02
C GLY A 245 9.88 0.45 -11.12
N ALA A 246 8.92 -0.07 -10.32
CA ALA A 246 8.66 -1.50 -10.21
C ALA A 246 8.24 -2.17 -11.53
N PRO A 247 7.31 -1.64 -12.33
CA PRO A 247 6.90 -2.31 -13.56
C PRO A 247 8.07 -2.56 -14.52
N ALA A 248 8.96 -1.59 -14.68
CA ALA A 248 10.10 -1.70 -15.58
C ALA A 248 11.17 -2.68 -15.05
N SER A 249 11.51 -2.60 -13.76
CA SER A 249 12.49 -3.49 -13.13
C SER A 249 12.01 -4.94 -13.09
N LEU A 250 10.74 -5.16 -12.74
CA LEU A 250 10.14 -6.49 -12.75
C LEU A 250 9.96 -7.04 -14.17
N GLY A 251 9.72 -6.15 -15.16
CA GLY A 251 9.70 -6.53 -16.58
C GLY A 251 11.04 -7.08 -17.04
N PHE A 252 12.14 -6.49 -16.62
CA PHE A 252 13.47 -7.04 -16.87
C PHE A 252 13.63 -8.44 -16.25
N VAL A 253 13.18 -8.61 -14.99
CA VAL A 253 13.24 -9.94 -14.32
C VAL A 253 12.38 -10.96 -15.06
N ALA A 254 11.14 -10.60 -15.41
CA ALA A 254 10.23 -11.50 -16.14
C ALA A 254 10.80 -11.95 -17.48
N ASN A 255 11.39 -11.03 -18.24
CA ASN A 255 11.96 -11.29 -19.55
C ASN A 255 13.24 -12.15 -19.49
N THR A 256 14.05 -11.96 -18.43
CA THR A 256 15.36 -12.62 -18.30
C THR A 256 15.26 -13.98 -17.61
N PHE A 257 14.44 -14.07 -16.56
CA PHE A 257 14.38 -15.23 -15.65
C PHE A 257 13.02 -15.94 -15.65
N GLY A 258 12.04 -15.41 -16.39
CA GLY A 258 10.68 -15.93 -16.42
C GLY A 258 9.73 -15.26 -15.44
N VAL A 259 8.43 -15.33 -15.75
CA VAL A 259 7.36 -14.61 -15.01
C VAL A 259 7.23 -15.08 -13.55
N ASN A 260 7.53 -16.36 -13.26
CA ASN A 260 7.53 -16.88 -11.88
C ASN A 260 8.56 -16.20 -10.98
N ASN A 261 9.62 -15.64 -11.56
CA ASN A 261 10.69 -14.99 -10.81
C ASN A 261 10.42 -13.50 -10.52
N VAL A 262 9.29 -12.94 -10.96
CA VAL A 262 8.94 -11.52 -10.65
C VAL A 262 8.79 -11.26 -9.15
N PHE A 263 8.47 -12.29 -8.36
CA PHE A 263 8.34 -12.20 -6.90
C PHE A 263 9.66 -12.41 -6.15
N THR A 264 10.72 -12.88 -6.83
CA THR A 264 12.02 -13.20 -6.22
C THR A 264 12.73 -11.97 -5.64
N PRO A 265 12.83 -10.82 -6.33
CA PRO A 265 13.46 -9.62 -5.75
C PRO A 265 12.77 -9.18 -4.47
N THR A 266 11.44 -9.21 -4.45
CA THR A 266 10.63 -8.85 -3.29
C THR A 266 10.90 -9.78 -2.10
N LEU A 267 10.99 -11.09 -2.35
CA LEU A 267 11.35 -12.08 -1.33
C LEU A 267 12.69 -11.75 -0.67
N PHE A 268 13.74 -11.50 -1.48
CA PHE A 268 15.05 -11.15 -0.96
C PHE A 268 15.02 -9.87 -0.12
N ILE A 269 14.31 -8.83 -0.56
CA ILE A 269 14.17 -7.58 0.18
C ILE A 269 13.50 -7.82 1.54
N PHE A 270 12.42 -8.59 1.60
CA PHE A 270 11.75 -8.89 2.88
C PHE A 270 12.65 -9.70 3.83
N VAL A 271 13.39 -10.68 3.32
CA VAL A 271 14.36 -11.45 4.13
C VAL A 271 15.46 -10.54 4.68
N LEU A 272 16.04 -9.68 3.84
CA LEU A 272 17.09 -8.75 4.25
C LEU A 272 16.59 -7.73 5.29
N LEU A 273 15.35 -7.25 5.16
CA LEU A 273 14.77 -6.26 6.07
C LEU A 273 14.40 -6.82 7.44
N LEU A 274 14.29 -8.14 7.61
CA LEU A 274 14.09 -8.73 8.94
C LEU A 274 15.20 -8.36 9.91
N LEU A 275 16.45 -8.34 9.46
CA LEU A 275 17.59 -8.03 10.32
C LEU A 275 17.53 -6.59 10.88
N PRO A 276 17.42 -5.53 10.08
CA PRO A 276 17.29 -4.18 10.61
C PRO A 276 16.05 -3.98 11.48
N ILE A 277 14.90 -4.62 11.16
CA ILE A 277 13.71 -4.54 12.03
C ILE A 277 14.00 -5.12 13.42
N ILE A 278 14.72 -6.22 13.50
CA ILE A 278 15.10 -6.85 14.78
C ILE A 278 16.11 -5.99 15.53
N ILE A 279 17.13 -5.44 14.86
CA ILE A 279 18.16 -4.58 15.46
C ILE A 279 17.51 -3.31 16.04
N PHE A 280 16.64 -2.66 15.28
CA PHE A 280 15.96 -1.42 15.68
C PHE A 280 14.64 -1.65 16.43
N LYS A 281 14.44 -2.83 17.04
CA LYS A 281 13.23 -3.21 17.79
C LYS A 281 12.75 -2.14 18.77
N LYS A 282 13.68 -1.43 19.43
CA LYS A 282 13.33 -0.42 20.43
C LYS A 282 12.63 0.79 19.81
N GLU A 283 12.96 1.13 18.56
CA GLU A 283 12.41 2.26 17.84
C GLU A 283 10.93 2.03 17.44
N PHE A 284 10.48 0.77 17.33
CA PHE A 284 9.10 0.42 17.02
C PHE A 284 8.18 0.42 18.26
N LYS A 285 8.63 0.93 19.39
CA LYS A 285 7.83 1.08 20.64
C LYS A 285 7.23 2.47 20.79
N LEU A 286 7.15 3.23 19.70
CA LEU A 286 6.56 4.57 19.64
C LEU A 286 5.04 4.53 19.91
#